data_3f1dcfb6cd0334d5019f38196fda6c68
#
_entry.id   3f1dcfb6cd0334d5019f38196fda6c68
#
_cell.length_a   1.000
_cell.length_b   1.000
_cell.length_c   1.000
_cell.angle_alpha   90.00
_cell.angle_beta   90.00
_cell.angle_gamma   90.00
#
_symmetry.space_group_name_H-M   'P 1'
#
loop_
_entity.id
_entity.type
_entity.pdbx_description
1 polymer ?
#
loop_
_entity_poly.entity_id
_entity_poly.type
_entity_poly.pdbx_seq_one_letter_code
_entity_poly.pdbx_strand_id
1 'polypeptide(L)'
;MARIIGLTGGIASGKSTVTSYLREKGYPVIDADQVVYDLQAPGGELYQALVDHFGRDILLDTGDLNRPALAQRIFSSQKEIAWSNQVQGDIIRKALARERDRQAATEDIFFMDIPLLIEQGYLDWFDQVWLVYVTEDTQLERLMERNALTEVQARDRLAAQMPLDEKKTLVDLVIDNNSQRDHLYKEIDRALEQIERR
;
A
#
# COMPACT_ATOMS: atom_id res chain seq x y z
N MET A 1 -7.96 15.30 -18.52
CA MET A 1 -7.17 14.15 -18.05
C MET A 1 -7.50 13.96 -16.57
N ALA A 2 -7.74 12.74 -16.15
CA ALA A 2 -7.97 12.44 -14.74
C ALA A 2 -6.78 12.89 -13.90
N ARG A 3 -7.04 13.39 -12.71
CA ARG A 3 -6.00 13.70 -11.71
C ARG A 3 -5.83 12.49 -10.79
N ILE A 4 -4.63 11.97 -10.73
CA ILE A 4 -4.30 10.75 -10.00
C ILE A 4 -3.48 11.11 -8.77
N ILE A 5 -3.97 10.81 -7.60
CA ILE A 5 -3.32 11.11 -6.33
C ILE A 5 -2.81 9.81 -5.69
N GLY A 6 -1.49 9.72 -5.49
CA GLY A 6 -0.90 8.64 -4.71
C GLY A 6 -1.08 8.90 -3.22
N LEU A 7 -1.60 7.93 -2.48
CA LEU A 7 -1.68 7.97 -1.02
C LEU A 7 -0.73 6.94 -0.44
N THR A 8 0.18 7.40 0.41
CA THR A 8 1.14 6.54 1.11
C THR A 8 1.22 6.86 2.59
N GLY A 9 1.93 6.05 3.32
CA GLY A 9 2.14 6.20 4.76
C GLY A 9 2.98 5.06 5.29
N GLY A 10 3.35 5.13 6.57
CA GLY A 10 4.00 4.03 7.26
C GLY A 10 3.01 3.13 7.99
N ILE A 11 3.53 2.02 8.49
CA ILE A 11 2.78 1.17 9.40
C ILE A 11 2.26 2.02 10.58
N ALA A 12 1.02 1.81 10.99
CA ALA A 12 0.35 2.54 12.07
C ALA A 12 0.20 4.08 11.88
N SER A 13 0.46 4.63 10.68
CA SER A 13 0.25 6.06 10.40
C SER A 13 -1.23 6.49 10.39
N GLY A 14 -2.18 5.53 10.28
CA GLY A 14 -3.61 5.80 10.19
C GLY A 14 -4.10 6.06 8.75
N LYS A 15 -3.36 5.61 7.75
CA LYS A 15 -3.71 5.72 6.33
C LYS A 15 -5.12 5.20 6.01
N SER A 16 -5.55 4.09 6.64
CA SER A 16 -6.89 3.54 6.48
C SER A 16 -8.03 4.49 6.90
N THR A 17 -7.80 5.34 7.89
CA THR A 17 -8.76 6.38 8.28
C THR A 17 -8.91 7.43 7.17
N VAL A 18 -7.79 7.80 6.53
CA VAL A 18 -7.78 8.73 5.40
C VAL A 18 -8.51 8.13 4.21
N THR A 19 -8.20 6.87 3.84
CA THR A 19 -8.87 6.19 2.71
C THR A 19 -10.37 6.04 2.93
N SER A 20 -10.80 5.72 4.15
CA SER A 20 -12.24 5.66 4.49
C SER A 20 -12.91 7.01 4.32
N TYR A 21 -12.29 8.08 4.83
CA TYR A 21 -12.84 9.43 4.71
C TYR A 21 -12.91 9.92 3.25
N LEU A 22 -11.90 9.64 2.44
CA LEU A 22 -11.92 9.95 1.00
C LEU A 22 -13.10 9.25 0.29
N ARG A 23 -13.34 7.96 0.61
CA ARG A 23 -14.48 7.21 0.08
C ARG A 23 -15.83 7.79 0.54
N GLU A 24 -15.94 8.21 1.80
CA GLU A 24 -17.15 8.89 2.33
C GLU A 24 -17.43 10.22 1.61
N LYS A 25 -16.38 10.92 1.17
CA LYS A 25 -16.48 12.14 0.35
C LYS A 25 -16.81 11.86 -1.12
N GLY A 26 -16.89 10.61 -1.54
CA GLY A 26 -17.24 10.20 -2.89
C GLY A 26 -16.07 10.03 -3.84
N TYR A 27 -14.82 10.11 -3.36
CA TYR A 27 -13.64 9.86 -4.19
C TYR A 27 -13.35 8.37 -4.30
N PRO A 28 -13.15 7.84 -5.53
CA PRO A 28 -12.68 6.49 -5.73
C PRO A 28 -11.27 6.32 -5.16
N VAL A 29 -11.03 5.20 -4.48
CA VAL A 29 -9.73 4.83 -3.93
C VAL A 29 -9.41 3.40 -4.35
N ILE A 30 -8.40 3.24 -5.21
CA ILE A 30 -7.81 1.95 -5.55
C ILE A 30 -6.91 1.53 -4.39
N ASP A 31 -7.18 0.36 -3.81
CA ASP A 31 -6.42 -0.23 -2.72
C ASP A 31 -5.44 -1.27 -3.30
N ALA A 32 -4.14 -0.96 -3.26
CA ALA A 32 -3.12 -1.86 -3.82
C ALA A 32 -3.04 -3.20 -3.07
N ASP A 33 -3.28 -3.21 -1.75
CA ASP A 33 -3.28 -4.44 -0.97
C ASP A 33 -4.45 -5.35 -1.39
N GLN A 34 -5.61 -4.77 -1.70
CA GLN A 34 -6.76 -5.52 -2.24
C GLN A 34 -6.46 -6.08 -3.64
N VAL A 35 -5.84 -5.29 -4.51
CA VAL A 35 -5.41 -5.76 -5.85
C VAL A 35 -4.45 -6.95 -5.72
N VAL A 36 -3.47 -6.87 -4.83
CA VAL A 36 -2.54 -7.99 -4.57
C VAL A 36 -3.27 -9.20 -4.00
N TYR A 37 -4.22 -8.99 -3.10
CA TYR A 37 -5.03 -10.07 -2.54
C TYR A 37 -5.81 -10.81 -3.64
N ASP A 38 -6.44 -10.08 -4.54
CA ASP A 38 -7.22 -10.66 -5.65
C ASP A 38 -6.32 -11.40 -6.65
N LEU A 39 -5.12 -10.89 -6.93
CA LEU A 39 -4.13 -11.57 -7.75
C LEU A 39 -3.62 -12.88 -7.14
N GLN A 40 -3.65 -13.01 -5.82
CA GLN A 40 -3.23 -14.21 -5.07
C GLN A 40 -4.36 -15.18 -4.79
N ALA A 41 -5.61 -14.82 -5.08
CA ALA A 41 -6.75 -15.73 -4.95
C ALA A 41 -6.71 -16.84 -6.02
N PRO A 42 -7.32 -18.01 -5.78
CA PRO A 42 -7.41 -19.07 -6.77
C PRO A 42 -7.95 -18.56 -8.13
N GLY A 43 -7.16 -18.76 -9.19
CA GLY A 43 -7.44 -18.25 -10.54
C GLY A 43 -6.85 -16.85 -10.83
N GLY A 44 -6.26 -16.18 -9.84
CA GLY A 44 -5.56 -14.91 -10.05
C GLY A 44 -4.22 -15.09 -10.79
N GLU A 45 -3.78 -14.02 -11.46
CA GLU A 45 -2.57 -14.04 -12.29
C GLU A 45 -1.31 -14.39 -11.48
N LEU A 46 -1.17 -13.82 -10.27
CA LEU A 46 -0.05 -14.11 -9.39
C LEU A 46 -0.14 -15.52 -8.78
N TYR A 47 -1.35 -15.95 -8.39
CA TYR A 47 -1.59 -17.33 -7.95
C TYR A 47 -1.11 -18.33 -8.99
N GLN A 48 -1.50 -18.15 -10.27
CA GLN A 48 -1.13 -19.06 -11.34
C GLN A 48 0.39 -19.08 -11.56
N ALA A 49 1.05 -17.92 -11.60
CA ALA A 49 2.49 -17.84 -11.77
C ALA A 49 3.26 -18.54 -10.63
N LEU A 50 2.78 -18.42 -9.38
CA LEU A 50 3.38 -19.08 -8.22
C LEU A 50 3.19 -20.62 -8.29
N VAL A 51 2.00 -21.09 -8.66
CA VAL A 51 1.71 -22.52 -8.77
C VAL A 51 2.49 -23.16 -9.93
N ASP A 52 2.61 -22.46 -11.05
CA ASP A 52 3.36 -22.94 -12.21
C ASP A 52 4.87 -23.09 -11.90
N HIS A 53 5.41 -22.21 -11.06
CA HIS A 53 6.84 -22.23 -10.70
C HIS A 53 7.16 -23.18 -9.54
N PHE A 54 6.39 -23.13 -8.45
CA PHE A 54 6.67 -23.89 -7.22
C PHE A 54 5.91 -25.20 -7.11
N GLY A 55 4.91 -25.44 -7.98
CA GLY A 55 4.04 -26.61 -7.92
C GLY A 55 2.91 -26.47 -6.89
N ARG A 56 2.13 -27.53 -6.75
CA ARG A 56 0.95 -27.55 -5.86
C ARG A 56 1.28 -27.67 -4.38
N ASP A 57 2.52 -27.94 -4.03
CA ASP A 57 3.00 -28.07 -2.63
C ASP A 57 2.88 -26.76 -1.84
N ILE A 58 2.68 -25.64 -2.53
CA ILE A 58 2.42 -24.32 -1.94
C ILE A 58 0.92 -24.05 -1.70
N LEU A 59 0.06 -25.04 -1.89
CA LEU A 59 -1.39 -24.91 -1.70
C LEU A 59 -1.85 -25.65 -0.45
N LEU A 60 -2.95 -25.17 0.11
CA LEU A 60 -3.76 -25.88 1.09
C LEU A 60 -4.70 -26.87 0.36
N ASP A 61 -5.32 -27.78 1.11
CA ASP A 61 -6.33 -28.71 0.57
C ASP A 61 -7.56 -27.99 -0.02
N THR A 62 -7.81 -26.74 0.45
CA THR A 62 -8.86 -25.87 -0.10
C THR A 62 -8.52 -25.28 -1.47
N GLY A 63 -7.26 -25.39 -1.90
CA GLY A 63 -6.74 -24.74 -3.11
C GLY A 63 -6.19 -23.34 -2.90
N ASP A 64 -6.31 -22.76 -1.71
CA ASP A 64 -5.72 -21.48 -1.39
C ASP A 64 -4.19 -21.56 -1.21
N LEU A 65 -3.48 -20.42 -1.31
CA LEU A 65 -2.05 -20.37 -1.06
C LEU A 65 -1.74 -20.68 0.41
N ASN A 66 -0.93 -21.68 0.65
CA ASN A 66 -0.28 -21.95 1.93
C ASN A 66 0.90 -20.97 2.11
N ARG A 67 0.62 -19.79 2.71
CA ARG A 67 1.62 -18.72 2.86
C ARG A 67 2.91 -19.15 3.56
N PRO A 68 2.90 -19.98 4.64
CA PRO A 68 4.11 -20.54 5.22
C PRO A 68 4.92 -21.41 4.26
N ALA A 69 4.27 -22.34 3.54
CA ALA A 69 4.93 -23.19 2.56
C ALA A 69 5.51 -22.39 1.39
N LEU A 70 4.75 -21.41 0.88
CA LEU A 70 5.22 -20.49 -0.16
C LEU A 70 6.46 -19.70 0.30
N ALA A 71 6.43 -19.13 1.50
CA ALA A 71 7.56 -18.42 2.08
C ALA A 71 8.80 -19.32 2.17
N GLN A 72 8.65 -20.55 2.63
CA GLN A 72 9.74 -21.51 2.70
C GLN A 72 10.35 -21.80 1.31
N ARG A 73 9.53 -21.89 0.28
CA ARG A 73 10.00 -22.08 -1.11
C ARG A 73 10.72 -20.85 -1.64
N ILE A 74 10.16 -19.66 -1.46
CA ILE A 74 10.77 -18.39 -1.89
C ILE A 74 12.15 -18.21 -1.22
N PHE A 75 12.24 -18.43 0.09
CA PHE A 75 13.49 -18.24 0.84
C PHE A 75 14.45 -19.41 0.77
N SER A 76 14.18 -20.45 -0.03
CA SER A 76 15.05 -21.62 -0.17
C SER A 76 16.39 -21.31 -0.86
N SER A 77 16.45 -20.27 -1.69
CA SER A 77 17.69 -19.84 -2.38
C SER A 77 17.58 -18.40 -2.87
N GLN A 78 18.74 -17.77 -3.10
CA GLN A 78 18.81 -16.42 -3.70
C GLN A 78 18.17 -16.35 -5.08
N LYS A 79 18.23 -17.44 -5.86
CA LYS A 79 17.58 -17.54 -7.17
C LYS A 79 16.05 -17.45 -7.05
N GLU A 80 15.46 -18.16 -6.10
CA GLU A 80 14.01 -18.15 -5.87
C GLU A 80 13.53 -16.79 -5.33
N ILE A 81 14.31 -16.17 -4.45
CA ILE A 81 14.04 -14.79 -4.00
C ILE A 81 14.03 -13.82 -5.17
N ALA A 82 15.05 -13.87 -6.02
CA ALA A 82 15.17 -12.97 -7.18
C ALA A 82 14.02 -13.18 -8.18
N TRP A 83 13.70 -14.45 -8.50
CA TRP A 83 12.58 -14.80 -9.37
C TRP A 83 11.25 -14.28 -8.79
N SER A 84 11.01 -14.55 -7.52
CA SER A 84 9.78 -14.14 -6.83
C SER A 84 9.62 -12.62 -6.83
N ASN A 85 10.66 -11.87 -6.49
CA ASN A 85 10.62 -10.41 -6.48
C ASN A 85 10.33 -9.85 -7.88
N GLN A 86 10.97 -10.38 -8.92
CA GLN A 86 10.76 -9.93 -10.29
C GLN A 86 9.33 -10.23 -10.77
N VAL A 87 8.89 -11.50 -10.66
CA VAL A 87 7.60 -11.94 -11.22
C VAL A 87 6.44 -11.28 -10.46
N GLN A 88 6.50 -11.24 -9.13
CA GLN A 88 5.48 -10.57 -8.34
C GLN A 88 5.45 -9.06 -8.64
N GLY A 89 6.62 -8.41 -8.68
CA GLY A 89 6.72 -6.99 -9.01
C GLY A 89 6.10 -6.66 -10.36
N ASP A 90 6.43 -7.42 -11.39
CA ASP A 90 5.91 -7.23 -12.75
C ASP A 90 4.39 -7.43 -12.84
N ILE A 91 3.86 -8.50 -12.23
CA ILE A 91 2.43 -8.79 -12.24
C ILE A 91 1.64 -7.72 -11.48
N ILE A 92 2.09 -7.38 -10.27
CA ILE A 92 1.43 -6.37 -9.43
C ILE A 92 1.45 -5.01 -10.13
N ARG A 93 2.60 -4.59 -10.67
CA ARG A 93 2.73 -3.32 -11.38
C ARG A 93 1.79 -3.23 -12.59
N LYS A 94 1.70 -4.29 -13.38
CA LYS A 94 0.77 -4.36 -14.52
C LYS A 94 -0.70 -4.31 -14.08
N ALA A 95 -1.05 -5.01 -13.01
CA ALA A 95 -2.42 -5.00 -12.49
C ALA A 95 -2.81 -3.62 -11.95
N LEU A 96 -1.95 -2.99 -11.16
CA LEU A 96 -2.16 -1.62 -10.67
C LEU A 96 -2.27 -0.61 -11.83
N ALA A 97 -1.46 -0.76 -12.89
CA ALA A 97 -1.56 0.08 -14.08
C ALA A 97 -2.91 -0.09 -14.78
N ARG A 98 -3.39 -1.33 -14.95
CA ARG A 98 -4.73 -1.60 -15.52
C ARG A 98 -5.86 -0.95 -14.71
N GLU A 99 -5.80 -1.07 -13.39
CA GLU A 99 -6.79 -0.44 -12.51
C GLU A 99 -6.74 1.09 -12.58
N ARG A 100 -5.54 1.67 -12.56
CA ARG A 100 -5.32 3.11 -12.75
C ARG A 100 -5.92 3.60 -14.06
N ASP A 101 -5.60 2.95 -15.17
CA ASP A 101 -6.03 3.37 -16.51
C ASP A 101 -7.54 3.20 -16.68
N ARG A 102 -8.13 2.16 -16.07
CA ARG A 102 -9.59 1.96 -16.03
C ARG A 102 -10.28 3.08 -15.27
N GLN A 103 -9.77 3.45 -14.10
CA GLN A 103 -10.34 4.51 -13.27
C GLN A 103 -10.19 5.88 -13.94
N ALA A 104 -9.05 6.14 -14.57
CA ALA A 104 -8.77 7.38 -15.29
C ALA A 104 -9.69 7.62 -16.50
N ALA A 105 -10.33 6.57 -17.02
CA ALA A 105 -11.29 6.70 -18.13
C ALA A 105 -12.68 7.20 -17.67
N THR A 106 -13.01 7.10 -16.38
CA THR A 106 -14.36 7.40 -15.85
C THR A 106 -14.39 8.51 -14.81
N GLU A 107 -13.26 8.77 -14.15
CA GLU A 107 -13.18 9.69 -13.02
C GLU A 107 -12.28 10.89 -13.32
N ASP A 108 -12.68 12.05 -12.86
CA ASP A 108 -11.85 13.27 -12.96
C ASP A 108 -10.75 13.32 -11.90
N ILE A 109 -11.01 12.78 -10.71
CA ILE A 109 -10.06 12.70 -9.58
C ILE A 109 -10.24 11.35 -8.89
N PHE A 110 -9.15 10.63 -8.66
CA PHE A 110 -9.15 9.42 -7.84
C PHE A 110 -7.82 9.22 -7.12
N PHE A 111 -7.84 8.34 -6.13
CA PHE A 111 -6.69 8.02 -5.30
C PHE A 111 -6.23 6.58 -5.52
N MET A 112 -4.91 6.37 -5.35
CA MET A 112 -4.34 5.03 -5.25
C MET A 112 -3.61 4.89 -3.92
N ASP A 113 -4.11 4.01 -3.07
CA ASP A 113 -3.52 3.69 -1.77
C ASP A 113 -2.45 2.62 -1.94
N ILE A 114 -1.17 3.04 -1.89
CA ILE A 114 0.00 2.15 -2.04
C ILE A 114 0.94 2.36 -0.85
N PRO A 115 1.01 1.41 0.10
CA PRO A 115 1.83 1.55 1.32
C PRO A 115 3.31 1.82 1.06
N LEU A 116 3.90 1.10 0.09
CA LEU A 116 5.31 1.19 -0.29
C LEU A 116 5.52 1.94 -1.62
N LEU A 117 4.71 2.99 -1.85
CA LEU A 117 4.69 3.76 -3.10
C LEU A 117 6.08 4.27 -3.50
N ILE A 118 6.79 4.83 -2.54
CA ILE A 118 8.12 5.44 -2.75
C ILE A 118 9.17 4.35 -2.94
N GLU A 119 9.19 3.37 -2.05
CA GLU A 119 10.16 2.27 -2.05
C GLU A 119 10.08 1.43 -3.33
N GLN A 120 8.90 1.30 -3.90
CA GLN A 120 8.65 0.52 -5.12
C GLN A 120 8.72 1.37 -6.41
N GLY A 121 9.07 2.66 -6.31
CA GLY A 121 9.29 3.53 -7.46
C GLY A 121 8.02 3.85 -8.25
N TYR A 122 6.93 4.18 -7.57
CA TYR A 122 5.67 4.58 -8.19
C TYR A 122 5.46 6.10 -8.29
N LEU A 123 6.40 6.92 -7.84
CA LEU A 123 6.24 8.39 -7.78
C LEU A 123 5.76 9.00 -9.12
N ASP A 124 6.33 8.55 -10.23
CA ASP A 124 6.03 9.06 -11.58
C ASP A 124 4.61 8.71 -12.09
N TRP A 125 3.82 7.97 -11.31
CA TRP A 125 2.46 7.58 -11.69
C TRP A 125 1.41 8.61 -11.32
N PHE A 126 1.77 9.60 -10.51
CA PHE A 126 0.85 10.49 -9.82
C PHE A 126 1.08 11.96 -10.17
N ASP A 127 0.00 12.72 -10.24
CA ASP A 127 0.06 14.18 -10.32
C ASP A 127 0.46 14.80 -9.00
N GLN A 128 0.13 14.12 -7.89
CA GLN A 128 0.57 14.45 -6.52
C GLN A 128 0.67 13.18 -5.67
N VAL A 129 1.57 13.18 -4.71
CA VAL A 129 1.69 12.14 -3.68
C VAL A 129 1.41 12.74 -2.32
N TRP A 130 0.46 12.14 -1.61
CA TRP A 130 0.08 12.51 -0.24
C TRP A 130 0.62 11.50 0.75
N LEU A 131 1.28 11.97 1.80
CA LEU A 131 1.80 11.17 2.90
C LEU A 131 0.94 11.34 4.15
N VAL A 132 0.39 10.25 4.66
CA VAL A 132 -0.18 10.23 6.02
C VAL A 132 0.96 10.07 7.02
N TYR A 133 1.20 11.11 7.78
CA TYR A 133 2.35 11.25 8.66
C TYR A 133 1.95 11.21 10.13
N VAL A 134 2.76 10.54 10.91
CA VAL A 134 2.84 10.64 12.36
C VAL A 134 4.32 10.57 12.77
N THR A 135 4.65 11.00 13.99
CA THR A 135 6.00 10.80 14.55
C THR A 135 6.31 9.33 14.76
N GLU A 136 7.59 8.96 14.79
CA GLU A 136 8.03 7.59 15.07
C GLU A 136 7.49 7.08 16.42
N ASP A 137 7.52 7.93 17.45
CA ASP A 137 6.98 7.58 18.77
C ASP A 137 5.49 7.23 18.69
N THR A 138 4.70 8.02 17.95
CA THR A 138 3.27 7.75 17.72
C THR A 138 3.06 6.44 16.93
N GLN A 139 3.90 6.18 15.92
CA GLN A 139 3.86 4.91 15.18
C GLN A 139 4.13 3.73 16.11
N LEU A 140 5.19 3.83 16.91
CA LEU A 140 5.63 2.79 17.84
C LEU A 140 4.53 2.47 18.85
N GLU A 141 3.98 3.49 19.51
CA GLU A 141 2.91 3.37 20.49
C GLU A 141 1.67 2.70 19.88
N ARG A 142 1.17 3.22 18.74
CA ARG A 142 0.01 2.65 18.05
C ARG A 142 0.23 1.22 17.56
N LEU A 143 1.44 0.90 17.10
CA LEU A 143 1.78 -0.43 16.60
C LEU A 143 1.83 -1.46 17.74
N MET A 144 2.43 -1.08 18.86
CA MET A 144 2.47 -1.90 20.08
C MET A 144 1.07 -2.19 20.59
N GLU A 145 0.23 -1.16 20.72
CA GLU A 145 -1.14 -1.28 21.22
C GLU A 145 -2.00 -2.15 20.30
N ARG A 146 -2.00 -1.85 18.98
CA ARG A 146 -2.84 -2.56 18.01
C ARG A 146 -2.51 -4.05 17.88
N ASN A 147 -1.23 -4.41 17.98
CA ASN A 147 -0.75 -5.75 17.67
C ASN A 147 -0.23 -6.52 18.90
N ALA A 148 -0.35 -5.95 20.11
CA ALA A 148 0.19 -6.50 21.36
C ALA A 148 1.68 -6.89 21.26
N LEU A 149 2.49 -6.01 20.62
CA LEU A 149 3.92 -6.24 20.39
C LEU A 149 4.75 -5.67 21.54
N THR A 150 5.92 -6.29 21.76
CA THR A 150 6.99 -5.64 22.53
C THR A 150 7.59 -4.49 21.72
N GLU A 151 8.26 -3.55 22.41
CA GLU A 151 8.92 -2.42 21.76
C GLU A 151 9.96 -2.89 20.72
N VAL A 152 10.74 -3.91 21.03
CA VAL A 152 11.73 -4.48 20.09
C VAL A 152 11.05 -4.98 18.82
N GLN A 153 10.00 -5.77 18.95
CA GLN A 153 9.24 -6.28 17.80
C GLN A 153 8.61 -5.17 16.96
N ALA A 154 8.12 -4.11 17.62
CA ALA A 154 7.53 -2.98 16.91
C ALA A 154 8.61 -2.17 16.17
N ARG A 155 9.77 -1.92 16.77
CA ARG A 155 10.92 -1.26 16.12
C ARG A 155 11.44 -2.06 14.92
N ASP A 156 11.54 -3.37 15.02
CA ASP A 156 11.94 -4.24 13.90
C ASP A 156 10.98 -4.09 12.70
N ARG A 157 9.67 -3.98 12.97
CA ARG A 157 8.68 -3.75 11.90
C ARG A 157 8.76 -2.35 11.30
N LEU A 158 9.03 -1.32 12.10
CA LEU A 158 9.25 0.04 11.61
C LEU A 158 10.50 0.13 10.74
N ALA A 159 11.59 -0.51 11.16
CA ALA A 159 12.87 -0.54 10.44
C ALA A 159 12.79 -1.26 9.08
N ALA A 160 11.75 -2.05 8.82
CA ALA A 160 11.52 -2.68 7.51
C ALA A 160 10.95 -1.73 6.44
N GLN A 161 10.59 -0.50 6.81
CA GLN A 161 10.06 0.53 5.91
C GLN A 161 10.95 1.77 5.96
N MET A 162 10.90 2.58 4.90
CA MET A 162 11.52 3.90 4.90
C MET A 162 10.90 4.77 6.01
N PRO A 163 11.70 5.45 6.85
CA PRO A 163 11.19 6.36 7.87
C PRO A 163 10.25 7.42 7.31
N LEU A 164 9.17 7.76 8.05
CA LEU A 164 8.20 8.76 7.59
C LEU A 164 8.82 10.14 7.42
N ASP A 165 9.84 10.49 8.22
CA ASP A 165 10.56 11.76 8.07
C ASP A 165 11.38 11.83 6.77
N GLU A 166 11.88 10.72 6.28
CA GLU A 166 12.51 10.66 4.96
C GLU A 166 11.44 10.75 3.85
N LYS A 167 10.33 10.03 3.97
CA LYS A 167 9.21 10.11 3.00
C LYS A 167 8.67 11.52 2.86
N LYS A 168 8.63 12.30 3.94
CA LYS A 168 8.20 13.72 3.93
C LYS A 168 8.91 14.58 2.91
N THR A 169 10.17 14.29 2.62
CA THR A 169 10.97 15.07 1.68
C THR A 169 10.72 14.73 0.22
N LEU A 170 9.98 13.65 -0.05
CA LEU A 170 9.77 13.06 -1.38
C LEU A 170 8.33 13.20 -1.88
N VAL A 171 7.45 13.83 -1.12
CA VAL A 171 6.02 13.93 -1.41
C VAL A 171 5.56 15.37 -1.58
N ASP A 172 4.42 15.57 -2.24
CA ASP A 172 3.86 16.89 -2.52
C ASP A 172 3.06 17.45 -1.36
N LEU A 173 2.43 16.58 -0.55
CA LEU A 173 1.59 16.97 0.56
C LEU A 173 1.71 16.01 1.74
N VAL A 174 1.78 16.57 2.94
CA VAL A 174 1.80 15.84 4.20
C VAL A 174 0.49 16.08 4.95
N ILE A 175 -0.21 14.99 5.27
CA ILE A 175 -1.40 15.00 6.11
C ILE A 175 -0.98 14.55 7.51
N ASP A 176 -0.97 15.48 8.45
CA ASP A 176 -0.57 15.23 9.84
C ASP A 176 -1.69 14.49 10.60
N ASN A 177 -1.39 13.30 11.10
CA ASN A 177 -2.28 12.46 11.89
C ASN A 177 -1.77 12.23 13.34
N ASN A 178 -0.99 13.16 13.90
CA ASN A 178 -0.59 13.11 15.31
C ASN A 178 -1.68 13.59 16.27
N SER A 179 -2.67 14.32 15.76
CA SER A 179 -3.74 14.94 16.53
C SER A 179 -5.02 14.11 16.54
N GLN A 180 -6.10 14.70 17.08
CA GLN A 180 -7.43 14.09 17.08
C GLN A 180 -8.02 13.97 15.66
N ARG A 181 -8.96 13.03 15.48
CA ARG A 181 -9.59 12.71 14.20
C ARG A 181 -10.23 13.93 13.50
N ASP A 182 -10.83 14.85 14.25
CA ASP A 182 -11.44 16.06 13.69
C ASP A 182 -10.41 16.98 13.02
N HIS A 183 -9.19 17.02 13.53
CA HIS A 183 -8.10 17.76 12.91
C HIS A 183 -7.67 17.09 11.61
N LEU A 184 -7.50 15.78 11.62
CA LEU A 184 -7.17 15.00 10.43
C LEU A 184 -8.19 15.25 9.29
N TYR A 185 -9.48 15.23 9.59
CA TYR A 185 -10.52 15.47 8.59
C TYR A 185 -10.45 16.89 7.99
N LYS A 186 -10.16 17.88 8.80
CA LYS A 186 -9.95 19.27 8.32
C LYS A 186 -8.70 19.39 7.43
N GLU A 187 -7.64 18.67 7.74
CA GLU A 187 -6.44 18.61 6.89
C GLU A 187 -6.77 17.99 5.52
N ILE A 188 -7.51 16.89 5.50
CA ILE A 188 -7.96 16.23 4.27
C ILE A 188 -8.87 17.16 3.47
N ASP A 189 -9.88 17.81 4.10
CA ASP A 189 -10.80 18.72 3.40
C ASP A 189 -10.04 19.87 2.75
N ARG A 190 -9.07 20.47 3.43
CA ARG A 190 -8.20 21.52 2.85
C ARG A 190 -7.39 21.03 1.66
N ALA A 191 -6.87 19.80 1.75
CA ALA A 191 -6.13 19.20 0.66
C ALA A 191 -7.03 18.95 -0.57
N LEU A 192 -8.25 18.45 -0.35
CA LEU A 192 -9.25 18.25 -1.39
C LEU A 192 -9.62 19.56 -2.09
N GLU A 193 -9.89 20.64 -1.34
CA GLU A 193 -10.15 21.96 -1.92
C GLU A 193 -9.01 22.45 -2.83
N GLN A 194 -7.76 22.12 -2.54
CA GLN A 194 -6.62 22.52 -3.37
C GLN A 194 -6.57 21.78 -4.70
N ILE A 195 -6.93 20.50 -4.72
CA ILE A 195 -6.93 19.72 -5.95
C ILE A 195 -8.17 19.98 -6.81
N GLU A 196 -9.31 20.38 -6.24
CA GLU A 196 -10.52 20.73 -6.99
C GLU A 196 -10.41 22.09 -7.71
N ARG A 197 -9.64 23.03 -7.15
CA ARG A 197 -9.46 24.39 -7.70
C ARG A 197 -8.48 24.50 -8.85
N ARG A 198 -7.70 23.45 -9.13
CA ARG A 198 -6.69 23.42 -10.19
C ARG A 198 -7.16 22.61 -11.39
#